data_00d98b12d941409b862cc1061aa8102e
#
_entry.id   00d98b12d941409b862cc1061aa8102e
#
_cell.length_a   1.000
_cell.length_b   1.000
_cell.length_c   1.000
_cell.angle_alpha   90.00
_cell.angle_beta   90.00
_cell.angle_gamma   90.00
#
_symmetry.space_group_name_H-M   'P 1'
#
loop_
_entity.id
_entity.type
_entity.pdbx_description
1 polymer ?
#
loop_
_entity_poly.entity_id
_entity_poly.type
_entity_poly.pdbx_seq_one_letter_code
_entity_poly.pdbx_strand_id
1 'polypeptide(L)'
;MSEEAQGPEERDEQDGKKSGGNDEPSKQGGASPSGGDGESAEEASGDGDLETAAEGEGPEDMEQVIRIKGMYNEYFLDYASYVILERAVPHLHDGLKPVQRRILHSLRELEDGRFHKVANAIGNTMKFHPHGDASIGDAMVQIGQRELVLDCQGNWGNIATGDRAAAPRYIETRLSTFAKEALFNPKTTNWLASYDGRNQEPETLPVKFPLLLQQGAEGIAVGLACKMLPHNFIELIDGAVAYLKGRSFKLLPDFPAGGEADCEQYNDGLRGGRVRVRAKIRKEDNKTLVVEELPYGVTTTSLIESILKANDKGKIKVKRVEDNTAEFVEVMIHLAAGVSPDRTIDALFAFTDCEVRIAPNACVIENDRPVFLGVKEILKRSADRTRMLLGRELEIRLGELQESWHFASLEKIFIEKRIYRDIEECETWDAILKAIHEGLAPHIKPLIRPVTDEDVTRLTEIRIKRISKFDSDKADQRIANLEVEIDEVKNHLEHLTDYTIEWYRQLKKKYGTGRE
;
A
#
# COMPACT_ATOMS: atom_id res chain seq x y z
N MET A 1 -28.01 -55.20 10.43
CA MET A 1 -29.41 -54.86 10.70
C MET A 1 -29.52 -53.44 10.25
N SER A 2 -29.85 -53.17 9.02
CA SER A 2 -31.17 -53.10 8.36
C SER A 2 -31.90 -51.87 8.90
N GLU A 3 -32.33 -50.89 8.16
CA GLU A 3 -33.11 -50.74 6.91
C GLU A 3 -33.07 -49.26 6.56
N GLU A 4 -32.83 -48.80 5.31
CA GLU A 4 -33.78 -48.65 4.21
C GLU A 4 -35.00 -47.77 4.62
N ALA A 5 -35.51 -46.80 3.91
CA ALA A 5 -35.59 -46.53 2.47
C ALA A 5 -36.32 -45.21 2.22
N GLN A 6 -36.17 -44.67 1.04
CA GLN A 6 -37.12 -44.13 0.06
C GLN A 6 -37.50 -42.64 0.08
N GLY A 7 -37.11 -41.97 -1.04
CA GLY A 7 -37.93 -40.94 -1.66
C GLY A 7 -39.14 -41.57 -2.40
N PRO A 8 -39.96 -40.94 -3.21
CA PRO A 8 -39.73 -40.02 -4.34
C PRO A 8 -40.77 -38.88 -4.44
N GLU A 9 -40.97 -38.05 -5.40
CA GLU A 9 -41.32 -38.10 -6.81
C GLU A 9 -41.60 -36.70 -7.38
N GLU A 10 -41.27 -36.59 -8.64
CA GLU A 10 -41.62 -35.55 -9.61
C GLU A 10 -43.11 -35.35 -9.86
N ARG A 11 -43.46 -34.18 -10.43
CA ARG A 11 -44.44 -33.92 -11.54
C ARG A 11 -44.42 -32.44 -11.88
N ASP A 12 -43.98 -32.10 -13.00
CA ASP A 12 -44.40 -31.90 -14.38
C ASP A 12 -45.72 -31.13 -14.64
N GLU A 13 -45.57 -30.29 -15.68
CA GLU A 13 -46.54 -29.83 -16.69
C GLU A 13 -47.30 -28.50 -16.43
N GLN A 14 -47.07 -27.56 -17.27
CA GLN A 14 -47.40 -27.18 -18.64
C GLN A 14 -48.30 -25.96 -18.78
N ASP A 15 -47.88 -25.14 -19.67
CA ASP A 15 -48.59 -24.47 -20.80
C ASP A 15 -49.31 -23.12 -20.62
N GLY A 16 -48.99 -22.23 -21.57
CA GLY A 16 -49.92 -21.20 -22.03
C GLY A 16 -49.28 -19.88 -22.51
N LYS A 17 -48.75 -19.86 -23.61
CA LYS A 17 -48.95 -19.18 -24.93
C LYS A 17 -49.43 -17.72 -24.99
N LYS A 18 -48.57 -16.94 -25.73
CA LYS A 18 -48.85 -15.98 -26.85
C LYS A 18 -49.34 -14.57 -26.51
N SER A 19 -48.68 -13.54 -26.98
CA SER A 19 -48.60 -12.84 -28.29
C SER A 19 -47.86 -11.52 -28.06
N GLY A 20 -46.94 -11.06 -28.79
CA GLY A 20 -46.91 -10.77 -30.21
C GLY A 20 -46.89 -9.24 -30.40
N GLY A 21 -45.81 -8.67 -30.99
CA GLY A 21 -45.76 -7.27 -31.38
C GLY A 21 -44.36 -6.84 -31.77
N ASN A 22 -44.07 -6.93 -33.04
CA ASN A 22 -42.94 -6.33 -33.75
C ASN A 22 -42.89 -4.82 -33.53
N ASP A 23 -41.69 -4.26 -33.55
CA ASP A 23 -41.28 -3.27 -34.55
C ASP A 23 -39.78 -2.90 -34.37
N GLU A 24 -39.02 -3.20 -35.39
CA GLU A 24 -37.76 -2.56 -35.81
C GLU A 24 -38.06 -1.63 -37.00
N PRO A 25 -37.10 -0.86 -37.54
CA PRO A 25 -35.96 -0.08 -37.00
C PRO A 25 -35.94 1.35 -37.55
N SER A 26 -35.12 2.23 -37.04
CA SER A 26 -34.66 3.38 -37.84
C SER A 26 -33.16 3.67 -37.63
N LYS A 27 -32.44 3.50 -38.72
CA LYS A 27 -31.09 3.96 -39.01
C LYS A 27 -31.05 5.48 -39.17
N GLN A 28 -29.95 6.08 -38.73
CA GLN A 28 -29.19 7.18 -39.35
C GLN A 28 -28.04 7.48 -38.39
N GLY A 29 -26.78 7.40 -38.68
CA GLY A 29 -26.05 7.76 -39.91
C GLY A 29 -25.26 9.04 -39.66
N GLY A 30 -23.91 8.93 -39.71
CA GLY A 30 -23.06 10.10 -39.84
C GLY A 30 -21.92 10.10 -38.80
N ALA A 31 -20.77 9.61 -39.07
CA ALA A 31 -19.64 10.02 -39.87
C ALA A 31 -18.53 10.65 -38.99
N SER A 32 -17.44 9.90 -38.90
CA SER A 32 -16.11 10.40 -38.52
C SER A 32 -15.54 11.29 -39.62
N PRO A 33 -14.60 12.14 -39.34
CA PRO A 33 -13.53 12.38 -40.30
C PRO A 33 -12.15 12.01 -39.73
N SER A 34 -11.48 11.24 -40.55
CA SER A 34 -10.06 10.94 -40.56
C SER A 34 -9.28 12.03 -41.28
N GLY A 35 -8.02 12.17 -40.91
CA GLY A 35 -6.93 12.54 -41.82
C GLY A 35 -6.60 14.02 -41.79
N GLY A 36 -5.34 14.28 -41.60
CA GLY A 36 -4.36 14.53 -42.59
C GLY A 36 -3.37 15.56 -42.18
N ASP A 37 -2.15 15.16 -42.21
CA ASP A 37 -0.96 15.78 -42.78
C ASP A 37 -0.34 17.06 -42.14
N GLY A 38 0.95 16.86 -41.89
CA GLY A 38 1.87 17.87 -41.51
C GLY A 38 2.20 18.86 -42.61
N GLU A 39 2.66 20.01 -42.20
CA GLU A 39 3.49 20.83 -43.04
C GLU A 39 4.54 21.60 -42.21
N SER A 40 5.67 21.63 -42.80
CA SER A 40 6.95 22.16 -42.39
C SER A 40 6.95 23.68 -42.19
N ALA A 41 7.72 24.11 -41.18
CA ALA A 41 8.11 25.49 -40.99
C ALA A 41 9.11 25.92 -42.07
N GLU A 42 8.81 26.99 -42.79
CA GLU A 42 9.79 27.77 -43.52
C GLU A 42 10.02 29.11 -42.81
N GLU A 43 11.31 29.39 -42.64
CA GLU A 43 11.80 30.67 -42.17
C GLU A 43 11.54 31.78 -43.22
N ALA A 44 10.99 32.90 -42.77
CA ALA A 44 11.03 34.14 -43.56
C ALA A 44 11.54 35.28 -42.69
N SER A 45 12.76 35.67 -42.97
CA SER A 45 13.37 36.94 -42.57
C SER A 45 12.69 38.09 -43.31
N GLY A 46 12.27 39.11 -42.60
CA GLY A 46 11.77 40.34 -43.15
C GLY A 46 12.02 41.48 -42.17
N ASP A 47 13.11 42.21 -42.40
CA ASP A 47 13.36 43.57 -41.88
C ASP A 47 12.22 44.50 -42.38
N GLY A 48 11.60 45.21 -41.46
CA GLY A 48 10.60 46.20 -41.79
C GLY A 48 10.47 47.18 -40.63
N ASP A 49 11.05 48.34 -40.79
CA ASP A 49 10.95 49.51 -39.92
C ASP A 49 9.49 49.79 -39.51
N LEU A 50 9.24 49.92 -38.24
CA LEU A 50 8.00 50.43 -37.68
C LEU A 50 8.30 51.68 -36.87
N GLU A 51 8.16 52.82 -37.58
CA GLU A 51 7.95 54.10 -36.92
C GLU A 51 6.64 54.08 -36.12
N THR A 52 6.81 54.50 -34.89
CA THR A 52 5.89 55.22 -33.97
C THR A 52 4.39 55.29 -34.30
N ALA A 53 3.60 54.62 -33.51
CA ALA A 53 2.31 55.11 -33.04
C ALA A 53 2.17 54.77 -31.57
N ALA A 54 2.64 55.68 -30.73
CA ALA A 54 2.26 55.70 -29.33
C ALA A 54 0.93 56.46 -29.22
N GLU A 55 -0.17 55.72 -29.01
CA GLU A 55 -1.38 56.30 -28.43
C GLU A 55 -2.16 55.17 -27.69
N GLY A 56 -2.17 55.26 -26.36
CA GLY A 56 -3.31 54.87 -25.57
C GLY A 56 -3.50 53.42 -25.18
N GLU A 57 -2.53 52.73 -24.57
CA GLU A 57 -2.84 51.62 -23.71
C GLU A 57 -3.18 52.16 -22.30
N GLY A 58 -4.47 52.17 -21.99
CA GLY A 58 -4.95 52.58 -20.69
C GLY A 58 -4.53 51.60 -19.58
N PRO A 59 -4.60 52.04 -18.31
CA PRO A 59 -4.17 51.24 -17.15
C PRO A 59 -4.88 49.86 -17.01
N GLU A 60 -6.00 49.65 -17.71
CA GLU A 60 -6.77 48.39 -17.65
C GLU A 60 -6.11 47.23 -18.41
N ASP A 61 -5.41 47.47 -19.52
CA ASP A 61 -4.75 46.40 -20.29
C ASP A 61 -3.47 45.91 -19.60
N MET A 62 -2.74 46.79 -18.94
CA MET A 62 -1.57 46.39 -18.13
C MET A 62 -1.98 45.58 -16.88
N GLU A 63 -3.11 45.88 -16.28
CA GLU A 63 -3.66 45.17 -15.13
C GLU A 63 -4.13 43.77 -15.52
N GLN A 64 -4.73 43.60 -16.71
CA GLN A 64 -5.09 42.28 -17.25
C GLN A 64 -3.88 41.43 -17.59
N VAL A 65 -2.84 41.98 -18.18
CA VAL A 65 -1.58 41.23 -18.50
C VAL A 65 -0.87 40.80 -17.21
N ILE A 66 -0.86 41.62 -16.18
CA ILE A 66 -0.30 41.28 -14.86
C ILE A 66 -1.14 40.20 -14.19
N ARG A 67 -2.48 40.28 -14.25
CA ARG A 67 -3.39 39.26 -13.71
C ARG A 67 -3.20 37.90 -14.39
N ILE A 68 -3.16 37.82 -15.71
CA ILE A 68 -2.98 36.58 -16.47
C ILE A 68 -1.62 35.96 -16.15
N LYS A 69 -0.56 36.75 -16.10
CA LYS A 69 0.79 36.22 -15.75
C LYS A 69 0.87 35.78 -14.29
N GLY A 70 0.27 36.50 -13.36
CA GLY A 70 0.15 36.10 -11.96
C GLY A 70 -0.65 34.83 -11.80
N MET A 71 -1.86 34.75 -12.36
CA MET A 71 -2.71 33.57 -12.35
C MET A 71 -2.02 32.34 -12.96
N TYR A 72 -1.29 32.50 -14.09
CA TYR A 72 -0.56 31.40 -14.71
C TYR A 72 0.55 30.88 -13.79
N ASN A 73 1.32 31.75 -13.15
CA ASN A 73 2.38 31.35 -12.24
C ASN A 73 1.83 30.66 -10.98
N GLU A 74 0.79 31.22 -10.35
CA GLU A 74 0.18 30.67 -9.15
C GLU A 74 -0.49 29.32 -9.44
N TYR A 75 -1.38 29.23 -10.42
CA TYR A 75 -2.06 27.99 -10.74
C TYR A 75 -1.13 26.90 -11.25
N PHE A 76 -0.06 27.25 -11.97
CA PHE A 76 0.92 26.27 -12.40
C PHE A 76 1.73 25.73 -11.22
N LEU A 77 2.14 26.58 -10.29
CA LEU A 77 2.88 26.15 -9.10
C LEU A 77 2.00 25.31 -8.17
N ASP A 78 0.75 25.72 -7.96
CA ASP A 78 -0.22 24.97 -7.16
C ASP A 78 -0.50 23.59 -7.77
N TYR A 79 -0.73 23.55 -9.09
CA TYR A 79 -0.93 22.28 -9.79
C TYR A 79 0.32 21.40 -9.75
N ALA A 80 1.49 21.96 -9.97
CA ALA A 80 2.75 21.22 -9.91
C ALA A 80 2.99 20.65 -8.50
N SER A 81 2.77 21.47 -7.46
CA SER A 81 2.86 21.06 -6.06
C SER A 81 1.88 19.93 -5.75
N TYR A 82 0.62 20.10 -6.15
CA TYR A 82 -0.42 19.09 -5.98
C TYR A 82 -0.04 17.75 -6.65
N VAL A 83 0.44 17.78 -7.91
CA VAL A 83 0.84 16.55 -8.62
C VAL A 83 2.02 15.87 -7.94
N ILE A 84 2.96 16.62 -7.38
CA ILE A 84 4.11 16.07 -6.67
C ILE A 84 3.68 15.44 -5.34
N LEU A 85 2.97 16.19 -4.50
CA LEU A 85 2.65 15.82 -3.12
C LEU A 85 1.49 14.83 -3.04
N GLU A 86 0.43 15.05 -3.84
CA GLU A 86 -0.86 14.36 -3.70
C GLU A 86 -1.12 13.27 -4.76
N ARG A 87 -0.15 13.01 -5.67
CA ARG A 87 -0.41 12.03 -6.74
C ARG A 87 0.78 11.13 -7.09
N ALA A 88 1.94 11.72 -7.43
CA ALA A 88 2.98 11.00 -8.15
C ALA A 88 4.04 10.38 -7.24
N VAL A 89 4.39 11.02 -6.14
CA VAL A 89 5.52 10.64 -5.28
C VAL A 89 5.01 9.99 -4.00
N PRO A 90 5.58 8.82 -3.59
CA PRO A 90 5.18 8.17 -2.36
C PRO A 90 5.75 8.89 -1.13
N HIS A 91 5.02 8.81 0.00
CA HIS A 91 5.50 9.34 1.27
C HIS A 91 6.55 8.41 1.90
N LEU A 92 7.60 8.97 2.51
CA LEU A 92 8.70 8.20 3.12
C LEU A 92 8.22 7.26 4.24
N HIS A 93 7.27 7.72 5.04
CA HIS A 93 6.85 7.01 6.25
C HIS A 93 6.08 5.72 6.01
N ASP A 94 5.20 5.69 5.02
CA ASP A 94 4.40 4.50 4.73
C ASP A 94 4.67 3.90 3.34
N GLY A 95 5.42 4.60 2.51
CA GLY A 95 5.77 4.15 1.17
C GLY A 95 4.63 4.20 0.17
N LEU A 96 3.55 4.91 0.49
CA LEU A 96 2.33 4.93 -0.29
C LEU A 96 2.09 6.28 -0.95
N LYS A 97 1.50 6.25 -2.13
CA LYS A 97 0.85 7.42 -2.73
C LYS A 97 -0.49 7.65 -2.04
N PRO A 98 -1.03 8.88 -2.05
CA PRO A 98 -2.31 9.17 -1.39
C PRO A 98 -3.46 8.24 -1.82
N VAL A 99 -3.62 7.94 -3.11
CA VAL A 99 -4.64 7.01 -3.58
C VAL A 99 -4.47 5.61 -2.99
N GLN A 100 -3.24 5.11 -2.89
CA GLN A 100 -2.95 3.78 -2.33
C GLN A 100 -3.28 3.73 -0.82
N ARG A 101 -2.92 4.78 -0.08
CA ARG A 101 -3.23 4.93 1.35
C ARG A 101 -4.73 4.95 1.58
N ARG A 102 -5.48 5.72 0.79
CA ARG A 102 -6.94 5.82 0.86
C ARG A 102 -7.64 4.51 0.52
N ILE A 103 -7.13 3.74 -0.46
CA ILE A 103 -7.61 2.39 -0.77
C ILE A 103 -7.44 1.45 0.43
N LEU A 104 -6.25 1.41 1.03
CA LEU A 104 -5.98 0.54 2.17
C LEU A 104 -6.79 0.95 3.41
N HIS A 105 -6.96 2.26 3.63
CA HIS A 105 -7.82 2.78 4.70
C HIS A 105 -9.29 2.39 4.48
N SER A 106 -9.81 2.55 3.27
CA SER A 106 -11.16 2.13 2.89
C SER A 106 -11.39 0.63 3.10
N LEU A 107 -10.43 -0.20 2.71
CA LEU A 107 -10.49 -1.65 2.96
C LEU A 107 -10.42 -1.98 4.44
N ARG A 108 -9.75 -1.16 5.26
CA ARG A 108 -9.74 -1.32 6.72
C ARG A 108 -11.10 -1.01 7.35
N GLU A 109 -11.83 -0.02 6.83
CA GLU A 109 -13.20 0.25 7.27
C GLU A 109 -14.17 -0.90 6.92
N LEU A 110 -13.97 -1.52 5.76
CA LEU A 110 -14.80 -2.64 5.29
C LEU A 110 -14.41 -4.00 5.91
N GLU A 111 -13.35 -4.07 6.71
CA GLU A 111 -12.77 -5.32 7.20
C GLU A 111 -13.73 -6.09 8.13
N ASP A 112 -14.31 -7.16 7.62
CA ASP A 112 -15.16 -8.11 8.34
C ASP A 112 -14.67 -9.57 8.20
N GLY A 113 -13.45 -9.76 7.67
CA GLY A 113 -12.83 -11.07 7.43
C GLY A 113 -13.19 -11.70 6.09
N ARG A 114 -14.17 -11.17 5.35
CA ARG A 114 -14.63 -11.69 4.06
C ARG A 114 -13.99 -10.95 2.89
N PHE A 115 -14.08 -11.55 1.70
CA PHE A 115 -13.75 -10.86 0.46
C PHE A 115 -14.85 -9.89 0.07
N HIS A 116 -14.47 -8.71 -0.38
CA HIS A 116 -15.35 -7.67 -0.88
C HIS A 116 -15.13 -7.47 -2.38
N LYS A 117 -16.20 -7.20 -3.13
CA LYS A 117 -16.07 -6.77 -4.54
C LYS A 117 -15.21 -5.53 -4.63
N VAL A 118 -14.28 -5.53 -5.59
CA VAL A 118 -13.43 -4.36 -5.85
C VAL A 118 -14.27 -3.12 -6.14
N ALA A 119 -15.41 -3.27 -6.82
CA ALA A 119 -16.37 -2.18 -7.05
C ALA A 119 -16.87 -1.52 -5.75
N ASN A 120 -17.13 -2.32 -4.69
CA ASN A 120 -17.55 -1.78 -3.39
C ASN A 120 -16.40 -1.03 -2.69
N ALA A 121 -15.19 -1.58 -2.76
CA ALA A 121 -14.01 -0.93 -2.20
C ALA A 121 -13.68 0.38 -2.93
N ILE A 122 -13.82 0.44 -4.25
CA ILE A 122 -13.70 1.67 -5.05
C ILE A 122 -14.71 2.71 -4.57
N GLY A 123 -16.00 2.34 -4.48
CA GLY A 123 -17.06 3.23 -4.00
C GLY A 123 -16.80 3.77 -2.60
N ASN A 124 -16.31 2.92 -1.68
CA ASN A 124 -15.94 3.36 -0.33
C ASN A 124 -14.72 4.29 -0.34
N THR A 125 -13.75 4.07 -1.24
CA THR A 125 -12.54 4.90 -1.36
C THR A 125 -12.88 6.32 -1.85
N MET A 126 -13.93 6.50 -2.64
CA MET A 126 -14.36 7.81 -3.15
C MET A 126 -14.77 8.79 -2.04
N LYS A 127 -15.06 8.30 -0.81
CA LYS A 127 -15.26 9.18 0.36
C LYS A 127 -14.02 10.00 0.71
N PHE A 128 -12.84 9.50 0.35
CA PHE A 128 -11.55 10.08 0.68
C PHE A 128 -10.80 10.62 -0.54
N HIS A 129 -11.09 10.07 -1.73
CA HIS A 129 -10.33 10.36 -2.97
C HIS A 129 -11.23 11.00 -4.01
N PRO A 130 -11.15 12.35 -4.24
CA PRO A 130 -12.04 13.09 -5.12
C PRO A 130 -11.65 12.98 -6.61
N HIS A 131 -11.42 11.73 -7.08
CA HIS A 131 -11.05 11.44 -8.47
C HIS A 131 -11.88 10.28 -9.03
N GLY A 132 -11.80 10.07 -10.35
CA GLY A 132 -12.57 9.04 -11.04
C GLY A 132 -12.30 7.62 -10.52
N ASP A 133 -13.35 6.81 -10.49
CA ASP A 133 -13.38 5.42 -10.05
C ASP A 133 -12.39 4.53 -10.81
N ALA A 134 -12.17 4.79 -12.10
CA ALA A 134 -11.20 4.07 -12.92
C ALA A 134 -9.78 4.18 -12.36
N SER A 135 -9.36 5.38 -11.94
CA SER A 135 -8.02 5.61 -11.38
C SER A 135 -7.82 4.88 -10.04
N ILE A 136 -8.87 4.80 -9.22
CA ILE A 136 -8.86 4.03 -7.97
C ILE A 136 -8.77 2.53 -8.29
N GLY A 137 -9.55 2.06 -9.27
CA GLY A 137 -9.53 0.67 -9.71
C GLY A 137 -8.15 0.23 -10.22
N ASP A 138 -7.53 1.02 -11.08
CA ASP A 138 -6.18 0.75 -11.61
C ASP A 138 -5.13 0.71 -10.50
N ALA A 139 -5.18 1.66 -9.56
CA ALA A 139 -4.29 1.66 -8.41
C ALA A 139 -4.49 0.43 -7.51
N MET A 140 -5.74 0.00 -7.32
CA MET A 140 -6.07 -1.20 -6.53
C MET A 140 -5.55 -2.47 -7.20
N VAL A 141 -5.70 -2.59 -8.52
CA VAL A 141 -5.15 -3.71 -9.29
C VAL A 141 -3.63 -3.76 -9.16
N GLN A 142 -2.94 -2.63 -9.29
CA GLN A 142 -1.49 -2.56 -9.12
C GLN A 142 -1.02 -3.00 -7.72
N ILE A 143 -1.76 -2.63 -6.66
CA ILE A 143 -1.46 -3.09 -5.30
C ILE A 143 -1.70 -4.59 -5.18
N GLY A 144 -2.80 -5.10 -5.72
CA GLY A 144 -3.18 -6.51 -5.64
C GLY A 144 -2.18 -7.43 -6.35
N GLN A 145 -1.71 -7.03 -7.54
CA GLN A 145 -0.73 -7.79 -8.32
C GLN A 145 0.64 -7.95 -7.63
N ARG A 146 0.91 -7.21 -6.54
CA ARG A 146 2.14 -7.35 -5.74
C ARG A 146 2.03 -8.36 -4.61
N GLU A 147 0.86 -8.95 -4.39
CA GLU A 147 0.57 -10.10 -3.53
C GLU A 147 1.13 -10.02 -2.09
N LEU A 148 1.22 -8.82 -1.51
CA LEU A 148 1.69 -8.64 -0.15
C LEU A 148 0.61 -8.08 0.78
N VAL A 149 -0.02 -6.98 0.39
CA VAL A 149 -0.94 -6.22 1.26
C VAL A 149 -2.41 -6.56 1.04
N LEU A 150 -2.73 -7.16 -0.11
CA LEU A 150 -4.08 -7.61 -0.46
C LEU A 150 -4.10 -9.11 -0.74
N ASP A 151 -5.13 -9.80 -0.25
CA ASP A 151 -5.54 -11.10 -0.75
C ASP A 151 -6.51 -10.85 -1.91
N CYS A 152 -6.25 -11.48 -3.05
CA CYS A 152 -6.97 -11.26 -4.30
C CYS A 152 -7.69 -12.53 -4.74
N GLN A 153 -8.92 -12.38 -5.25
CA GLN A 153 -9.71 -13.48 -5.82
C GLN A 153 -10.31 -13.08 -7.16
N GLY A 154 -10.25 -13.97 -8.13
CA GLY A 154 -10.66 -13.73 -9.51
C GLY A 154 -9.48 -13.36 -10.42
N ASN A 155 -9.75 -12.85 -11.61
CA ASN A 155 -8.73 -12.48 -12.58
C ASN A 155 -8.25 -11.04 -12.38
N TRP A 156 -7.10 -10.88 -11.75
CA TRP A 156 -6.43 -9.60 -11.50
C TRP A 156 -5.46 -9.18 -12.61
N GLY A 157 -5.53 -9.84 -13.78
CA GLY A 157 -4.58 -9.65 -14.87
C GLY A 157 -3.29 -10.42 -14.65
N ASN A 158 -2.37 -10.28 -15.57
CA ASN A 158 -1.06 -10.93 -15.50
C ASN A 158 0.04 -9.95 -15.90
N ILE A 159 0.98 -9.69 -15.00
CA ILE A 159 2.11 -8.77 -15.22
C ILE A 159 3.04 -9.30 -16.33
N ALA A 160 3.20 -10.61 -16.44
CA ALA A 160 4.09 -11.22 -17.43
C ALA A 160 3.49 -11.17 -18.85
N THR A 161 2.19 -11.42 -19.04
CA THR A 161 1.56 -11.37 -20.35
C THR A 161 1.08 -9.97 -20.75
N GLY A 162 0.83 -9.11 -19.75
CA GLY A 162 0.22 -7.79 -19.94
C GLY A 162 -1.30 -7.82 -20.00
N ASP A 163 -1.92 -8.97 -19.68
CA ASP A 163 -3.38 -9.10 -19.64
C ASP A 163 -3.97 -8.18 -18.56
N ARG A 164 -5.07 -7.55 -18.89
CA ARG A 164 -5.79 -6.66 -17.99
C ARG A 164 -6.61 -7.45 -16.97
N ALA A 165 -6.79 -6.85 -15.80
CA ALA A 165 -7.72 -7.38 -14.81
C ALA A 165 -9.16 -7.39 -15.33
N ALA A 166 -9.97 -8.31 -14.82
CA ALA A 166 -11.40 -8.31 -15.06
C ALA A 166 -12.07 -7.07 -14.44
N ALA A 167 -13.28 -6.75 -14.89
CA ALA A 167 -14.01 -5.60 -14.38
C ALA A 167 -14.20 -5.67 -12.85
N PRO A 168 -14.17 -4.54 -12.11
CA PRO A 168 -14.23 -4.48 -10.66
C PRO A 168 -15.41 -5.21 -10.01
N ARG A 169 -16.51 -5.40 -10.73
CA ARG A 169 -17.68 -6.15 -10.26
C ARG A 169 -17.48 -7.67 -10.18
N TYR A 170 -16.44 -8.21 -10.83
CA TYR A 170 -16.17 -9.66 -10.86
C TYR A 170 -15.06 -10.08 -9.90
N ILE A 171 -14.08 -9.22 -9.67
CA ILE A 171 -12.93 -9.51 -8.80
C ILE A 171 -13.20 -9.07 -7.36
N GLU A 172 -12.56 -9.77 -6.43
CA GLU A 172 -12.74 -9.55 -5.00
C GLU A 172 -11.40 -9.40 -4.28
N THR A 173 -11.40 -8.67 -3.19
CA THR A 173 -10.21 -8.44 -2.36
C THR A 173 -10.55 -8.26 -0.90
N ARG A 174 -9.54 -8.44 -0.05
CA ARG A 174 -9.51 -8.06 1.36
C ARG A 174 -8.08 -7.74 1.78
N LEU A 175 -7.92 -7.12 2.94
CA LEU A 175 -6.60 -6.93 3.52
C LEU A 175 -5.97 -8.28 3.88
N SER A 176 -4.71 -8.47 3.50
CA SER A 176 -3.92 -9.64 3.90
C SER A 176 -3.67 -9.64 5.40
N THR A 177 -3.30 -10.80 5.95
CA THR A 177 -2.87 -10.91 7.35
C THR A 177 -1.63 -10.07 7.63
N PHE A 178 -0.70 -10.01 6.68
CA PHE A 178 0.46 -9.13 6.75
C PHE A 178 0.05 -7.65 6.86
N ALA A 179 -0.84 -7.19 5.98
CA ALA A 179 -1.29 -5.80 6.01
C ALA A 179 -1.94 -5.42 7.35
N LYS A 180 -2.80 -6.29 7.89
CA LYS A 180 -3.47 -6.06 9.18
C LYS A 180 -2.48 -5.96 10.34
N GLU A 181 -1.40 -6.73 10.34
CA GLU A 181 -0.39 -6.75 11.40
C GLU A 181 0.63 -5.60 11.27
N ALA A 182 1.09 -5.34 10.04
CA ALA A 182 2.23 -4.45 9.80
C ALA A 182 1.87 -2.99 9.45
N LEU A 183 0.63 -2.73 8.95
CA LEU A 183 0.28 -1.43 8.39
C LEU A 183 -0.69 -0.61 9.24
N PHE A 184 -1.41 -1.22 10.18
CA PHE A 184 -2.50 -0.56 10.87
C PHE A 184 -2.35 -0.60 12.39
N ASN A 185 -2.50 0.56 13.02
CA ASN A 185 -2.77 0.72 14.44
C ASN A 185 -3.46 2.07 14.67
N PRO A 186 -4.77 2.11 14.95
CA PRO A 186 -5.51 3.37 15.13
C PRO A 186 -4.96 4.27 16.23
N LYS A 187 -4.34 3.68 17.28
CA LYS A 187 -3.81 4.40 18.43
C LYS A 187 -2.51 5.15 18.13
N THR A 188 -1.79 4.74 17.07
CA THR A 188 -0.53 5.39 16.64
C THR A 188 -0.67 6.12 15.31
N THR A 189 -1.88 6.19 14.74
CA THR A 189 -2.19 6.90 13.51
C THR A 189 -2.53 8.36 13.79
N ASN A 190 -1.95 9.28 13.02
CA ASN A 190 -2.40 10.66 12.96
C ASN A 190 -3.54 10.76 11.96
N TRP A 191 -4.63 11.42 12.36
CA TRP A 191 -5.85 11.54 11.57
C TRP A 191 -6.03 12.95 11.05
N LEU A 192 -6.43 13.06 9.78
CA LEU A 192 -6.78 14.30 9.11
C LEU A 192 -8.25 14.26 8.69
N ALA A 193 -8.87 15.43 8.49
CA ALA A 193 -10.17 15.50 7.86
C ALA A 193 -10.05 15.13 6.37
N SER A 194 -11.02 14.39 5.84
CA SER A 194 -11.15 14.15 4.40
C SER A 194 -11.41 15.45 3.63
N TYR A 195 -11.24 15.42 2.31
CA TYR A 195 -11.40 16.61 1.44
C TYR A 195 -12.76 17.31 1.60
N ASP A 196 -13.80 16.59 2.01
CA ASP A 196 -15.16 17.13 2.24
C ASP A 196 -15.45 17.43 3.72
N GLY A 197 -14.49 17.18 4.62
CA GLY A 197 -14.59 17.38 6.06
C GLY A 197 -15.53 16.42 6.80
N ARG A 198 -16.11 15.42 6.11
CA ARG A 198 -17.13 14.52 6.69
C ARG A 198 -16.54 13.28 7.34
N ASN A 199 -15.36 12.88 6.90
CA ASN A 199 -14.68 11.67 7.34
C ASN A 199 -13.29 12.00 7.85
N GLN A 200 -12.63 11.03 8.47
CA GLN A 200 -11.23 11.11 8.86
C GLN A 200 -10.42 10.11 8.03
N GLU A 201 -9.29 10.56 7.53
CA GLU A 201 -8.32 9.73 6.83
C GLU A 201 -6.93 9.79 7.51
N PRO A 202 -6.10 8.74 7.41
CA PRO A 202 -4.76 8.77 7.98
C PRO A 202 -3.85 9.71 7.19
N GLU A 203 -3.10 10.58 7.90
CA GLU A 203 -2.02 11.36 7.31
C GLU A 203 -0.98 10.43 6.65
N THR A 204 -0.51 9.45 7.41
CA THR A 204 0.28 8.31 6.94
C THR A 204 -0.13 7.07 7.72
N LEU A 205 -0.04 5.89 7.12
CA LEU A 205 -0.23 4.65 7.86
C LEU A 205 0.98 4.37 8.77
N PRO A 206 0.77 3.79 9.96
CA PRO A 206 1.85 3.42 10.88
C PRO A 206 2.53 2.12 10.43
N VAL A 207 3.16 2.15 9.27
CA VAL A 207 3.79 0.98 8.64
C VAL A 207 5.07 0.59 9.38
N LYS A 208 5.13 -0.66 9.82
CA LYS A 208 6.25 -1.27 10.56
C LYS A 208 7.06 -2.24 9.70
N PHE A 209 7.31 -1.85 8.45
CA PHE A 209 8.03 -2.61 7.44
C PHE A 209 8.49 -1.67 6.31
N PRO A 210 9.63 -1.88 5.64
CA PRO A 210 10.08 -1.03 4.52
C PRO A 210 9.26 -1.28 3.22
N LEU A 211 7.95 -1.02 3.29
CA LEU A 211 6.98 -1.31 2.24
C LEU A 211 7.32 -0.63 0.92
N LEU A 212 7.80 0.62 0.96
CA LEU A 212 8.23 1.37 -0.22
C LEU A 212 9.29 0.63 -1.03
N LEU A 213 10.28 0.09 -0.36
CA LEU A 213 11.38 -0.62 -1.03
C LEU A 213 10.93 -1.99 -1.54
N GLN A 214 10.03 -2.66 -0.85
CA GLN A 214 9.50 -3.95 -1.29
C GLN A 214 8.63 -3.79 -2.54
N GLN A 215 7.77 -2.79 -2.58
CA GLN A 215 6.88 -2.58 -3.72
C GLN A 215 7.53 -1.81 -4.87
N GLY A 216 8.53 -0.98 -4.57
CA GLY A 216 9.00 0.04 -5.50
C GLY A 216 7.93 1.11 -5.75
N ALA A 217 8.29 2.14 -6.49
CA ALA A 217 7.36 3.19 -6.89
C ALA A 217 7.78 3.80 -8.21
N GLU A 218 6.80 4.09 -9.06
CA GLU A 218 7.01 4.84 -10.30
C GLU A 218 5.95 5.93 -10.41
N GLY A 219 6.37 7.15 -10.71
CA GLY A 219 5.48 8.28 -10.87
C GLY A 219 6.13 9.42 -11.62
N ILE A 220 5.34 10.06 -12.48
CA ILE A 220 5.74 11.21 -13.26
C ILE A 220 4.97 12.42 -12.73
N ALA A 221 5.70 13.44 -12.31
CA ALA A 221 5.15 14.70 -11.85
C ALA A 221 5.66 15.86 -12.74
N VAL A 222 5.27 17.06 -12.42
CA VAL A 222 5.73 18.25 -13.12
C VAL A 222 7.18 18.57 -12.72
N GLY A 223 8.10 18.49 -13.67
CA GLY A 223 9.54 18.75 -13.43
C GLY A 223 10.27 17.68 -12.61
N LEU A 224 9.58 16.63 -12.18
CA LEU A 224 10.08 15.59 -11.30
C LEU A 224 9.55 14.22 -11.73
N ALA A 225 10.39 13.18 -11.61
CA ALA A 225 9.97 11.79 -11.75
C ALA A 225 10.55 10.96 -10.61
N CYS A 226 9.76 10.04 -10.09
CA CYS A 226 10.20 9.01 -9.16
C CYS A 226 10.22 7.67 -9.90
N LYS A 227 11.37 6.95 -9.80
CA LYS A 227 11.50 5.57 -10.27
C LYS A 227 12.32 4.79 -9.27
N MET A 228 11.64 4.14 -8.34
CA MET A 228 12.23 3.29 -7.32
C MET A 228 11.95 1.84 -7.65
N LEU A 229 13.01 1.05 -7.76
CA LEU A 229 12.91 -0.36 -8.09
C LEU A 229 12.52 -1.18 -6.85
N PRO A 230 11.79 -2.30 -7.04
CA PRO A 230 11.45 -3.20 -5.94
C PRO A 230 12.67 -3.97 -5.42
N HIS A 231 12.57 -4.45 -4.17
CA HIS A 231 13.61 -5.22 -3.50
C HIS A 231 12.99 -6.45 -2.82
N ASN A 232 13.81 -7.46 -2.59
CA ASN A 232 13.41 -8.71 -1.98
C ASN A 232 12.93 -8.52 -0.53
N PHE A 233 11.82 -9.15 -0.17
CA PHE A 233 11.20 -9.08 1.16
C PHE A 233 12.14 -9.53 2.28
N ILE A 234 12.83 -10.65 2.06
CA ILE A 234 13.74 -11.26 3.05
C ILE A 234 15.00 -10.40 3.21
N GLU A 235 15.60 -9.94 2.10
CA GLU A 235 16.78 -9.09 2.12
C GLU A 235 16.53 -7.74 2.80
N LEU A 236 15.34 -7.18 2.63
CA LEU A 236 14.93 -5.96 3.34
C LEU A 236 14.87 -6.15 4.85
N ILE A 237 14.33 -7.26 5.31
CA ILE A 237 14.30 -7.60 6.73
C ILE A 237 15.71 -7.83 7.26
N ASP A 238 16.53 -8.62 6.56
CA ASP A 238 17.91 -8.89 6.97
C ASP A 238 18.74 -7.60 6.99
N GLY A 239 18.53 -6.71 6.02
CA GLY A 239 19.16 -5.38 5.99
C GLY A 239 18.73 -4.49 7.16
N ALA A 240 17.44 -4.45 7.50
CA ALA A 240 16.92 -3.72 8.66
C ALA A 240 17.50 -4.26 9.97
N VAL A 241 17.54 -5.58 10.15
CA VAL A 241 18.16 -6.24 11.31
C VAL A 241 19.66 -5.97 11.38
N ALA A 242 20.37 -5.99 10.24
CA ALA A 242 21.79 -5.67 10.19
C ALA A 242 22.05 -4.22 10.63
N TYR A 243 21.24 -3.26 10.12
CA TYR A 243 21.31 -1.85 10.51
C TYR A 243 21.09 -1.66 12.01
N LEU A 244 20.03 -2.23 12.58
CA LEU A 244 19.72 -2.12 14.00
C LEU A 244 20.82 -2.72 14.90
N LYS A 245 21.59 -3.66 14.39
CA LYS A 245 22.79 -4.22 15.05
C LYS A 245 24.07 -3.45 14.79
N GLY A 246 24.01 -2.29 14.11
CA GLY A 246 25.19 -1.50 13.74
C GLY A 246 26.08 -2.14 12.68
N ARG A 247 25.56 -3.08 11.87
CA ARG A 247 26.30 -3.77 10.82
C ARG A 247 26.02 -3.15 9.46
N SER A 248 26.99 -3.26 8.54
CA SER A 248 26.79 -2.88 7.15
C SER A 248 25.90 -3.89 6.42
N PHE A 249 25.14 -3.41 5.45
CA PHE A 249 24.30 -4.22 4.57
C PHE A 249 24.37 -3.73 3.12
N LYS A 250 24.03 -4.59 2.18
CA LYS A 250 23.92 -4.28 0.75
C LYS A 250 22.52 -4.64 0.30
N LEU A 251 21.89 -3.76 -0.46
CA LEU A 251 20.60 -4.01 -1.10
C LEU A 251 20.75 -3.80 -2.60
N LEU A 252 20.20 -4.71 -3.36
CA LEU A 252 20.09 -4.63 -4.81
C LEU A 252 18.62 -4.81 -5.21
N PRO A 253 18.19 -4.24 -6.35
CA PRO A 253 16.86 -4.48 -6.87
C PRO A 253 16.61 -5.97 -7.10
N ASP A 254 15.36 -6.38 -6.86
CA ASP A 254 14.87 -7.71 -7.13
C ASP A 254 13.53 -7.62 -7.85
N PHE A 255 13.32 -8.43 -8.88
CA PHE A 255 12.19 -8.28 -9.79
C PHE A 255 11.27 -9.49 -9.77
N PRO A 256 9.94 -9.30 -9.58
CA PRO A 256 8.99 -10.40 -9.55
C PRO A 256 8.94 -11.22 -10.86
N ALA A 257 9.22 -10.58 -12.00
CA ALA A 257 9.24 -11.26 -13.30
C ALA A 257 10.53 -12.06 -13.56
N GLY A 258 11.50 -12.05 -12.65
CA GLY A 258 12.80 -12.69 -12.82
C GLY A 258 13.75 -11.87 -13.70
N GLY A 259 14.60 -12.58 -14.46
CA GLY A 259 15.64 -12.03 -15.30
C GLY A 259 16.98 -11.83 -14.57
N GLU A 260 18.03 -11.59 -15.34
CA GLU A 260 19.38 -11.35 -14.82
C GLU A 260 19.69 -9.86 -14.78
N ALA A 261 20.07 -9.34 -13.61
CA ALA A 261 20.31 -7.91 -13.40
C ALA A 261 21.80 -7.60 -13.18
N ASP A 262 22.35 -6.71 -14.01
CA ASP A 262 23.64 -6.06 -13.77
C ASP A 262 23.41 -4.74 -13.01
N CYS A 263 23.81 -4.76 -11.74
CA CYS A 263 23.63 -3.65 -10.80
C CYS A 263 24.95 -2.94 -10.43
N GLU A 264 26.04 -3.13 -11.19
CA GLU A 264 27.34 -2.49 -10.89
C GLU A 264 27.22 -0.97 -10.80
N GLN A 265 26.39 -0.37 -11.66
CA GLN A 265 26.16 1.07 -11.73
C GLN A 265 24.83 1.51 -11.06
N TYR A 266 24.29 0.74 -10.12
CA TYR A 266 23.00 1.02 -9.50
C TYR A 266 22.94 2.36 -8.75
N ASN A 267 24.07 2.81 -8.20
CA ASN A 267 24.19 4.07 -7.44
C ASN A 267 23.16 4.21 -6.30
N ASP A 268 22.89 3.11 -5.59
CA ASP A 268 21.93 3.10 -4.47
C ASP A 268 20.52 3.63 -4.83
N GLY A 269 20.10 3.49 -6.10
CA GLY A 269 18.81 3.97 -6.58
C GLY A 269 18.71 5.46 -6.88
N LEU A 270 19.79 6.22 -6.73
CA LEU A 270 19.83 7.65 -7.00
C LEU A 270 19.96 7.96 -8.50
N ARG A 271 19.60 9.19 -8.86
CA ARG A 271 19.73 9.71 -10.23
C ARG A 271 21.17 9.54 -10.75
N GLY A 272 21.27 9.13 -12.02
CA GLY A 272 22.55 8.80 -12.66
C GLY A 272 22.92 7.33 -12.52
N GLY A 273 22.28 6.57 -11.65
CA GLY A 273 22.39 5.13 -11.60
C GLY A 273 21.81 4.45 -12.84
N ARG A 274 22.25 3.20 -13.08
CA ARG A 274 21.79 2.36 -14.19
C ARG A 274 21.72 0.91 -13.74
N VAL A 275 20.64 0.24 -14.11
CA VAL A 275 20.48 -1.21 -13.97
C VAL A 275 20.18 -1.77 -15.35
N ARG A 276 20.88 -2.81 -15.74
CA ARG A 276 20.65 -3.52 -16.98
C ARG A 276 20.03 -4.87 -16.65
N VAL A 277 18.85 -5.14 -17.19
CA VAL A 277 18.11 -6.37 -16.92
C VAL A 277 17.94 -7.15 -18.22
N ARG A 278 18.29 -8.43 -18.20
CA ARG A 278 18.22 -9.36 -19.31
C ARG A 278 17.18 -10.44 -19.06
N ALA A 279 16.49 -10.84 -20.12
CA ALA A 279 15.70 -12.04 -20.15
C ALA A 279 16.58 -13.27 -19.90
N LYS A 280 16.06 -14.25 -19.20
CA LYS A 280 16.70 -15.56 -19.11
C LYS A 280 16.31 -16.40 -20.31
N ILE A 281 17.31 -16.68 -21.14
CA ILE A 281 17.13 -17.40 -22.40
C ILE A 281 17.82 -18.75 -22.31
N ARG A 282 17.06 -19.83 -22.43
CA ARG A 282 17.55 -21.19 -22.49
C ARG A 282 17.62 -21.67 -23.94
N LYS A 283 18.70 -22.35 -24.27
CA LYS A 283 18.84 -23.07 -25.54
C LYS A 283 18.20 -24.45 -25.40
N GLU A 284 17.08 -24.64 -26.07
CA GLU A 284 16.39 -25.93 -26.10
C GLU A 284 17.12 -26.92 -27.01
N ASP A 285 17.38 -26.49 -28.24
CA ASP A 285 18.13 -27.22 -29.25
C ASP A 285 18.89 -26.26 -30.19
N ASN A 286 19.47 -26.78 -31.26
CA ASN A 286 20.22 -25.97 -32.23
C ASN A 286 19.33 -25.05 -33.10
N LYS A 287 18.00 -25.09 -32.95
CA LYS A 287 17.03 -24.35 -33.77
C LYS A 287 16.00 -23.61 -32.93
N THR A 288 15.97 -23.86 -31.61
CA THR A 288 14.94 -23.32 -30.73
C THR A 288 15.59 -22.71 -29.49
N LEU A 289 15.23 -21.47 -29.21
CA LEU A 289 15.52 -20.78 -27.95
C LEU A 289 14.20 -20.60 -27.17
N VAL A 290 14.28 -20.64 -25.84
CA VAL A 290 13.13 -20.44 -24.95
C VAL A 290 13.46 -19.32 -23.98
N VAL A 291 12.59 -18.30 -23.92
CA VAL A 291 12.65 -17.26 -22.90
C VAL A 291 11.84 -17.75 -21.71
N GLU A 292 12.48 -17.91 -20.56
CA GLU A 292 11.88 -18.42 -19.31
C GLU A 292 11.55 -17.30 -18.32
N GLU A 293 12.28 -16.18 -18.38
CA GLU A 293 12.06 -15.04 -17.50
C GLU A 293 12.19 -13.73 -18.31
N LEU A 294 11.37 -12.73 -17.96
CA LEU A 294 11.30 -11.45 -18.66
C LEU A 294 12.08 -10.36 -17.91
N PRO A 295 12.64 -9.38 -18.62
CA PRO A 295 13.16 -8.18 -18.00
C PRO A 295 12.04 -7.36 -17.34
N TYR A 296 12.36 -6.67 -16.27
CA TYR A 296 11.41 -5.82 -15.54
C TYR A 296 10.70 -4.80 -16.43
N GLY A 297 9.37 -4.82 -16.42
CA GLY A 297 8.53 -3.92 -17.20
C GLY A 297 8.28 -4.37 -18.64
N VAL A 298 8.77 -5.54 -19.04
CA VAL A 298 8.52 -6.15 -20.35
C VAL A 298 7.46 -7.24 -20.20
N THR A 299 6.51 -7.30 -21.14
CA THR A 299 5.52 -8.38 -21.22
C THR A 299 5.85 -9.32 -22.37
N THR A 300 5.30 -10.56 -22.37
CA THR A 300 5.48 -11.49 -23.49
C THR A 300 5.06 -10.87 -24.79
N THR A 301 3.92 -10.17 -24.81
CA THR A 301 3.41 -9.46 -26.00
C THR A 301 4.42 -8.42 -26.50
N SER A 302 4.90 -7.52 -25.63
CA SER A 302 5.86 -6.47 -26.03
C SER A 302 7.20 -7.06 -26.49
N LEU A 303 7.66 -8.13 -25.83
CA LEU A 303 8.87 -8.85 -26.22
C LEU A 303 8.76 -9.45 -27.63
N ILE A 304 7.67 -10.16 -27.89
CA ILE A 304 7.41 -10.77 -29.21
C ILE A 304 7.36 -9.69 -30.29
N GLU A 305 6.64 -8.60 -30.04
CA GLU A 305 6.62 -7.46 -30.99
C GLU A 305 8.00 -6.90 -31.27
N SER A 306 8.85 -6.75 -30.24
CA SER A 306 10.20 -6.24 -30.39
C SER A 306 11.09 -7.21 -31.20
N ILE A 307 10.93 -8.54 -31.00
CA ILE A 307 11.62 -9.58 -31.75
C ILE A 307 11.19 -9.55 -33.23
N LEU A 308 9.88 -9.48 -33.52
CA LEU A 308 9.38 -9.39 -34.88
C LEU A 308 9.87 -8.14 -35.60
N LYS A 309 9.82 -6.97 -34.95
CA LYS A 309 10.38 -5.71 -35.48
C LYS A 309 11.87 -5.80 -35.79
N ALA A 310 12.66 -6.49 -34.95
CA ALA A 310 14.08 -6.70 -35.19
C ALA A 310 14.33 -7.69 -36.35
N ASN A 311 13.49 -8.71 -36.50
CA ASN A 311 13.54 -9.65 -37.62
C ASN A 311 13.21 -8.97 -38.96
N ASP A 312 12.16 -8.14 -39.01
CA ASP A 312 11.76 -7.39 -40.19
C ASP A 312 12.84 -6.40 -40.65
N LYS A 313 13.56 -5.80 -39.69
CA LYS A 313 14.73 -4.94 -39.94
C LYS A 313 15.99 -5.73 -40.32
N GLY A 314 15.91 -7.06 -40.41
CA GLY A 314 17.05 -7.93 -40.75
C GLY A 314 18.16 -7.98 -39.72
N LYS A 315 17.91 -7.55 -38.48
CA LYS A 315 18.90 -7.56 -37.38
C LYS A 315 19.07 -8.96 -36.80
N ILE A 316 18.02 -9.76 -36.79
CA ILE A 316 17.96 -11.16 -36.36
C ILE A 316 17.30 -11.98 -37.46
N LYS A 317 17.47 -13.31 -37.42
CA LYS A 317 16.86 -14.23 -38.37
C LYS A 317 16.06 -15.29 -37.63
N VAL A 318 14.80 -14.97 -37.36
CA VAL A 318 13.86 -15.82 -36.67
C VAL A 318 12.83 -16.34 -37.69
N LYS A 319 12.48 -17.62 -37.62
CA LYS A 319 11.47 -18.24 -38.48
C LYS A 319 10.05 -17.98 -37.96
N ARG A 320 9.83 -18.17 -36.65
CA ARG A 320 8.57 -17.93 -35.94
C ARG A 320 8.83 -17.77 -34.46
N VAL A 321 7.89 -17.13 -33.75
CA VAL A 321 7.84 -17.00 -32.30
C VAL A 321 6.50 -17.55 -31.84
N GLU A 322 6.49 -18.33 -30.78
CA GLU A 322 5.30 -18.93 -30.18
C GLU A 322 5.26 -18.56 -28.69
N ASP A 323 4.12 -18.11 -28.21
CA ASP A 323 3.88 -17.85 -26.80
C ASP A 323 3.10 -19.02 -26.18
N ASN A 324 3.79 -19.78 -25.36
CA ASN A 324 3.23 -20.90 -24.60
C ASN A 324 3.10 -20.58 -23.10
N THR A 325 3.17 -19.29 -22.78
CA THR A 325 3.12 -18.82 -21.38
C THR A 325 1.80 -19.23 -20.72
N ALA A 326 1.92 -19.90 -19.58
CA ALA A 326 0.81 -20.31 -18.73
C ALA A 326 1.06 -19.84 -17.27
N GLU A 327 1.41 -20.75 -16.38
CA GLU A 327 1.84 -20.42 -15.01
C GLU A 327 3.23 -19.78 -15.00
N PHE A 328 4.10 -20.25 -15.90
CA PHE A 328 5.46 -19.74 -16.09
C PHE A 328 5.59 -19.16 -17.50
N VAL A 329 6.50 -18.20 -17.65
CA VAL A 329 6.82 -17.61 -18.95
C VAL A 329 7.50 -18.66 -19.83
N GLU A 330 6.99 -18.86 -21.02
CA GLU A 330 7.57 -19.74 -22.04
C GLU A 330 7.35 -19.15 -23.44
N VAL A 331 8.31 -18.35 -23.92
CA VAL A 331 8.29 -17.82 -25.27
C VAL A 331 9.31 -18.56 -26.12
N MET A 332 8.84 -19.36 -27.07
CA MET A 332 9.67 -20.16 -27.98
C MET A 332 10.04 -19.35 -29.23
N ILE A 333 11.33 -19.29 -29.51
CA ILE A 333 11.89 -18.58 -30.68
C ILE A 333 12.53 -19.62 -31.61
N HIS A 334 11.90 -19.88 -32.74
CA HIS A 334 12.39 -20.81 -33.76
C HIS A 334 13.32 -20.10 -34.75
N LEU A 335 14.57 -20.56 -34.83
CA LEU A 335 15.60 -19.96 -35.66
C LEU A 335 15.50 -20.41 -37.11
N ALA A 336 15.94 -19.55 -38.03
CA ALA A 336 16.08 -19.91 -39.43
C ALA A 336 17.22 -20.92 -39.63
N ALA A 337 17.16 -21.70 -40.71
CA ALA A 337 18.18 -22.70 -41.00
C ALA A 337 19.59 -22.06 -41.15
N GLY A 338 20.60 -22.68 -40.52
CA GLY A 338 22.00 -22.23 -40.59
C GLY A 338 22.35 -21.04 -39.69
N VAL A 339 21.45 -20.62 -38.80
CA VAL A 339 21.71 -19.57 -37.82
C VAL A 339 22.25 -20.16 -36.54
N SER A 340 23.31 -19.54 -35.98
CA SER A 340 23.89 -19.95 -34.69
C SER A 340 23.01 -19.47 -33.52
N PRO A 341 22.55 -20.35 -32.61
CA PRO A 341 21.78 -19.98 -31.43
C PRO A 341 22.52 -18.93 -30.57
N ASP A 342 23.80 -19.13 -30.27
CA ASP A 342 24.57 -18.27 -29.37
C ASP A 342 24.69 -16.85 -29.93
N ARG A 343 24.97 -16.71 -31.23
CA ARG A 343 24.98 -15.39 -31.91
C ARG A 343 23.59 -14.74 -31.94
N THR A 344 22.55 -15.56 -31.99
CA THR A 344 21.19 -15.01 -31.95
C THR A 344 20.84 -14.52 -30.55
N ILE A 345 21.26 -15.20 -29.51
CA ILE A 345 21.09 -14.71 -28.12
C ILE A 345 21.75 -13.33 -27.95
N ASP A 346 23.00 -13.19 -28.41
CA ASP A 346 23.69 -11.89 -28.36
C ASP A 346 22.95 -10.81 -29.15
N ALA A 347 22.41 -11.17 -30.32
CA ALA A 347 21.64 -10.24 -31.16
C ALA A 347 20.27 -9.91 -30.55
N LEU A 348 19.61 -10.86 -29.86
CA LEU A 348 18.37 -10.61 -29.10
C LEU A 348 18.62 -9.57 -27.99
N PHE A 349 19.69 -9.70 -27.23
CA PHE A 349 20.06 -8.71 -26.21
C PHE A 349 20.41 -7.34 -26.81
N ALA A 350 21.02 -7.31 -28.00
CA ALA A 350 21.45 -6.06 -28.62
C ALA A 350 20.34 -5.28 -29.32
N PHE A 351 19.31 -5.97 -29.85
CA PHE A 351 18.35 -5.37 -30.79
C PHE A 351 16.88 -5.51 -30.39
N THR A 352 16.58 -6.18 -29.26
CA THR A 352 15.22 -6.40 -28.79
C THR A 352 15.07 -6.07 -27.30
N ASP A 353 13.85 -6.14 -26.79
CA ASP A 353 13.54 -5.93 -25.38
C ASP A 353 13.96 -7.12 -24.48
N CYS A 354 14.73 -8.08 -25.02
CA CYS A 354 15.42 -9.08 -24.19
C CYS A 354 16.47 -8.47 -23.24
N GLU A 355 16.96 -7.26 -23.51
CA GLU A 355 17.75 -6.45 -22.58
C GLU A 355 17.12 -5.06 -22.46
N VAL A 356 16.80 -4.66 -21.22
CA VAL A 356 16.33 -3.30 -20.92
C VAL A 356 17.29 -2.58 -19.98
N ARG A 357 17.36 -1.25 -20.12
CA ARG A 357 18.16 -0.38 -19.26
C ARG A 357 17.23 0.51 -18.46
N ILE A 358 17.39 0.45 -17.16
CA ILE A 358 16.55 1.19 -16.21
C ILE A 358 17.41 2.24 -15.53
N ALA A 359 16.97 3.50 -15.54
CA ALA A 359 17.57 4.59 -14.79
C ALA A 359 16.74 4.84 -13.54
N PRO A 360 17.19 4.43 -12.35
CA PRO A 360 16.48 4.71 -11.11
C PRO A 360 16.55 6.20 -10.75
N ASN A 361 15.58 6.66 -9.98
CA ASN A 361 15.53 7.99 -9.42
C ASN A 361 14.67 7.96 -8.15
N ALA A 362 15.27 7.56 -7.04
CA ALA A 362 14.57 7.42 -5.77
C ALA A 362 14.21 8.80 -5.21
N CYS A 363 12.92 9.08 -5.19
CA CYS A 363 12.35 10.31 -4.67
C CYS A 363 11.16 9.98 -3.76
N VAL A 364 11.07 10.66 -2.63
CA VAL A 364 10.02 10.47 -1.62
C VAL A 364 9.53 11.81 -1.09
N ILE A 365 8.34 11.86 -0.53
CA ILE A 365 7.86 13.02 0.23
C ILE A 365 8.24 12.86 1.70
N GLU A 366 8.89 13.89 2.24
CA GLU A 366 9.20 14.03 3.65
C GLU A 366 8.97 15.49 4.08
N ASN A 367 8.17 15.72 5.10
CA ASN A 367 7.82 17.07 5.59
C ASN A 367 7.30 17.97 4.47
N ASP A 368 6.34 17.47 3.68
CA ASP A 368 5.70 18.15 2.54
C ASP A 368 6.68 18.63 1.46
N ARG A 369 7.79 17.93 1.30
CA ARG A 369 8.80 18.24 0.28
C ARG A 369 9.31 16.98 -0.40
N PRO A 370 9.57 17.03 -1.72
CA PRO A 370 10.25 15.95 -2.41
C PRO A 370 11.74 15.90 -2.01
N VAL A 371 12.19 14.73 -1.58
CA VAL A 371 13.59 14.48 -1.17
C VAL A 371 14.13 13.28 -1.94
N PHE A 372 15.37 13.41 -2.43
CA PHE A 372 16.07 12.33 -3.11
C PHE A 372 16.96 11.59 -2.10
N LEU A 373 16.62 10.34 -1.83
CA LEU A 373 17.31 9.49 -0.86
C LEU A 373 17.73 8.18 -1.50
N GLY A 374 18.95 7.72 -1.15
CA GLY A 374 19.39 6.38 -1.53
C GLY A 374 18.59 5.29 -0.82
N VAL A 375 18.53 4.11 -1.43
CA VAL A 375 17.78 2.95 -0.92
C VAL A 375 18.22 2.55 0.48
N LYS A 376 19.53 2.60 0.76
CA LYS A 376 20.06 2.31 2.09
C LYS A 376 19.56 3.29 3.15
N GLU A 377 19.48 4.58 2.80
CA GLU A 377 19.00 5.61 3.71
C GLU A 377 17.52 5.46 3.96
N ILE A 378 16.71 5.14 2.93
CA ILE A 378 15.29 4.85 3.07
C ILE A 378 15.08 3.65 4.01
N LEU A 379 15.87 2.57 3.87
CA LEU A 379 15.75 1.42 4.76
C LEU A 379 16.07 1.78 6.22
N LYS A 380 17.13 2.55 6.47
CA LYS A 380 17.48 3.01 7.82
C LYS A 380 16.34 3.79 8.46
N ARG A 381 15.80 4.78 7.73
CA ARG A 381 14.67 5.59 8.21
C ARG A 381 13.41 4.77 8.45
N SER A 382 13.13 3.79 7.59
CA SER A 382 12.04 2.84 7.80
C SER A 382 12.25 1.99 9.05
N ALA A 383 13.47 1.49 9.30
CA ALA A 383 13.79 0.71 10.50
C ALA A 383 13.69 1.55 11.77
N ASP A 384 14.19 2.79 11.76
CA ASP A 384 14.07 3.73 12.89
C ASP A 384 12.61 4.09 13.18
N ARG A 385 11.81 4.32 12.13
CA ARG A 385 10.37 4.56 12.27
C ARG A 385 9.65 3.34 12.83
N THR A 386 9.98 2.13 12.38
CA THR A 386 9.43 0.89 12.96
C THR A 386 9.73 0.80 14.44
N ARG A 387 10.98 1.07 14.86
CA ARG A 387 11.38 1.09 16.27
C ARG A 387 10.58 2.13 17.06
N MET A 388 10.42 3.33 16.53
CA MET A 388 9.64 4.40 17.16
C MET A 388 8.16 4.01 17.32
N LEU A 389 7.55 3.43 16.27
CA LEU A 389 6.14 3.01 16.31
C LEU A 389 5.91 1.88 17.32
N LEU A 390 6.79 0.87 17.33
CA LEU A 390 6.73 -0.20 18.32
C LEU A 390 6.92 0.32 19.76
N GLY A 391 7.83 1.28 19.97
CA GLY A 391 7.97 1.95 21.27
C GLY A 391 6.68 2.65 21.68
N ARG A 392 6.07 3.42 20.79
CA ARG A 392 4.80 4.11 21.05
C ARG A 392 3.64 3.13 21.32
N GLU A 393 3.59 2.00 20.62
CA GLU A 393 2.62 0.94 20.89
C GLU A 393 2.80 0.34 22.29
N LEU A 394 4.05 0.09 22.71
CA LEU A 394 4.38 -0.40 24.05
C LEU A 394 4.06 0.63 25.14
N GLU A 395 4.33 1.92 24.93
CA GLU A 395 3.97 3.00 25.86
C GLU A 395 2.46 3.09 26.08
N ILE A 396 1.67 3.03 24.99
CA ILE A 396 0.21 2.99 25.07
C ILE A 396 -0.26 1.74 25.83
N ARG A 397 0.30 0.58 25.50
CA ARG A 397 -0.03 -0.68 26.20
C ARG A 397 0.32 -0.62 27.68
N LEU A 398 1.47 -0.05 28.02
CA LEU A 398 1.87 0.16 29.41
C LEU A 398 0.84 1.01 30.17
N GLY A 399 0.42 2.14 29.59
CA GLY A 399 -0.61 2.99 30.18
C GLY A 399 -1.94 2.26 30.39
N GLU A 400 -2.38 1.47 29.43
CA GLU A 400 -3.62 0.66 29.53
C GLU A 400 -3.52 -0.43 30.61
N LEU A 401 -2.38 -1.08 30.73
CA LEU A 401 -2.12 -2.08 31.75
C LEU A 401 -2.06 -1.45 33.14
N GLN A 402 -1.39 -0.31 33.27
CA GLN A 402 -1.31 0.43 34.53
C GLN A 402 -2.69 0.92 34.99
N GLU A 403 -3.52 1.42 34.07
CA GLU A 403 -4.88 1.82 34.37
C GLU A 403 -5.76 0.61 34.77
N SER A 404 -5.59 -0.51 34.09
CA SER A 404 -6.28 -1.76 34.42
C SER A 404 -5.87 -2.31 35.79
N TRP A 405 -4.58 -2.24 36.12
CA TRP A 405 -4.03 -2.63 37.42
C TRP A 405 -4.54 -1.71 38.53
N HIS A 406 -4.52 -0.39 38.30
CA HIS A 406 -5.00 0.61 39.26
C HIS A 406 -6.47 0.36 39.61
N PHE A 407 -7.32 0.21 38.59
CA PHE A 407 -8.74 -0.03 38.82
C PHE A 407 -9.03 -1.40 39.46
N ALA A 408 -8.31 -2.47 39.09
CA ALA A 408 -8.45 -3.78 39.71
C ALA A 408 -8.05 -3.75 41.19
N SER A 409 -7.02 -3.01 41.54
CA SER A 409 -6.55 -2.81 42.93
C SER A 409 -7.56 -1.99 43.74
N LEU A 410 -8.10 -0.91 43.16
CA LEU A 410 -9.20 -0.13 43.77
C LEU A 410 -10.46 -0.96 44.00
N GLU A 411 -10.89 -1.73 43.03
CA GLU A 411 -12.06 -2.62 43.13
C GLU A 411 -11.87 -3.63 44.27
N LYS A 412 -10.67 -4.24 44.36
CA LYS A 412 -10.34 -5.17 45.46
C LYS A 412 -10.46 -4.47 46.80
N ILE A 413 -9.82 -3.30 47.00
CA ILE A 413 -9.85 -2.54 48.25
C ILE A 413 -11.30 -2.15 48.60
N PHE A 414 -12.06 -1.63 47.66
CA PHE A 414 -13.44 -1.19 47.84
C PHE A 414 -14.36 -2.33 48.33
N ILE A 415 -14.18 -3.54 47.81
CA ILE A 415 -15.01 -4.70 48.16
C ILE A 415 -14.51 -5.35 49.47
N GLU A 416 -13.20 -5.60 49.61
CA GLU A 416 -12.61 -6.25 50.82
C GLU A 416 -12.78 -5.41 52.09
N LYS A 417 -12.56 -4.09 51.95
CA LYS A 417 -12.74 -3.17 53.08
C LYS A 417 -14.19 -2.76 53.29
N ARG A 418 -15.11 -3.25 52.44
CA ARG A 418 -16.54 -3.00 52.49
C ARG A 418 -16.93 -1.52 52.40
N ILE A 419 -16.14 -0.71 51.75
CA ILE A 419 -16.33 0.74 51.61
C ILE A 419 -17.70 1.04 50.93
N TYR A 420 -18.23 0.10 50.12
CA TYR A 420 -19.55 0.19 49.55
C TYR A 420 -20.67 0.30 50.60
N ARG A 421 -20.42 0.04 51.89
CA ARG A 421 -21.40 0.21 52.98
C ARG A 421 -21.45 1.64 53.49
N ASP A 422 -20.35 2.37 53.34
CA ASP A 422 -20.25 3.74 53.82
C ASP A 422 -21.13 4.70 53.03
N ILE A 423 -21.66 4.25 51.87
CA ILE A 423 -22.54 5.03 51.03
C ILE A 423 -24.03 4.75 51.28
N GLU A 424 -24.39 3.74 52.09
CA GLU A 424 -25.77 3.35 52.35
C GLU A 424 -26.57 4.47 53.03
N GLU A 425 -25.94 5.35 53.79
CA GLU A 425 -26.55 6.48 54.49
C GLU A 425 -26.38 7.82 53.77
N CYS A 426 -25.77 7.85 52.59
CA CYS A 426 -25.52 9.08 51.85
C CYS A 426 -26.72 9.48 51.02
N GLU A 427 -27.22 10.71 51.20
CA GLU A 427 -28.39 11.22 50.49
C GLU A 427 -28.04 11.99 49.19
N THR A 428 -26.77 12.44 49.05
CA THR A 428 -26.32 13.23 47.91
C THR A 428 -25.14 12.60 47.22
N TRP A 429 -24.97 12.89 45.91
CA TRP A 429 -23.84 12.37 45.13
C TRP A 429 -22.48 12.84 45.70
N ASP A 430 -22.40 14.11 46.13
CA ASP A 430 -21.18 14.67 46.71
C ASP A 430 -20.81 13.99 48.04
N ALA A 431 -21.81 13.61 48.85
CA ALA A 431 -21.59 12.83 50.05
C ALA A 431 -21.08 11.42 49.75
N ILE A 432 -21.57 10.78 48.69
CA ILE A 432 -21.12 9.47 48.21
C ILE A 432 -19.65 9.55 47.77
N LEU A 433 -19.29 10.52 46.94
CA LEU A 433 -17.90 10.71 46.49
C LEU A 433 -16.97 10.91 47.67
N LYS A 434 -17.34 11.76 48.62
CA LYS A 434 -16.55 12.06 49.82
C LYS A 434 -16.36 10.83 50.71
N ALA A 435 -17.45 10.08 51.00
CA ALA A 435 -17.41 8.86 51.81
C ALA A 435 -16.48 7.80 51.21
N ILE A 436 -16.53 7.61 49.86
CA ILE A 436 -15.64 6.65 49.20
C ILE A 436 -14.19 7.12 49.22
N HIS A 437 -13.91 8.40 48.98
CA HIS A 437 -12.56 8.95 49.06
C HIS A 437 -11.97 8.79 50.51
N GLU A 438 -12.76 9.09 51.52
CA GLU A 438 -12.36 8.92 52.91
C GLU A 438 -12.12 7.45 53.28
N GLY A 439 -12.98 6.54 52.83
CA GLY A 439 -12.84 5.10 53.03
C GLY A 439 -11.61 4.51 52.31
N LEU A 440 -11.29 5.02 51.12
CA LEU A 440 -10.12 4.60 50.38
C LEU A 440 -8.82 5.18 50.90
N ALA A 441 -8.82 6.39 51.49
CA ALA A 441 -7.61 7.15 51.89
C ALA A 441 -6.57 6.34 52.70
N PRO A 442 -6.92 5.46 53.66
CA PRO A 442 -5.95 4.65 54.39
C PRO A 442 -5.24 3.59 53.55
N HIS A 443 -5.82 3.21 52.40
CA HIS A 443 -5.46 2.04 51.58
C HIS A 443 -4.79 2.37 50.25
N ILE A 444 -4.74 3.64 49.82
CA ILE A 444 -4.27 4.07 48.51
C ILE A 444 -2.75 4.20 48.35
N LYS A 445 -1.97 4.02 49.43
CA LYS A 445 -0.50 4.15 49.36
C LYS A 445 0.21 3.29 48.32
N PRO A 446 -0.23 2.04 48.02
CA PRO A 446 0.43 1.21 47.03
C PRO A 446 -0.01 1.51 45.58
N LEU A 447 -0.95 2.43 45.34
CA LEU A 447 -1.48 2.72 44.05
C LEU A 447 -0.52 3.56 43.17
N ILE A 448 -0.58 3.38 41.87
CA ILE A 448 0.33 4.04 40.92
C ILE A 448 0.05 5.55 40.80
N ARG A 449 -1.21 5.96 40.97
CA ARG A 449 -1.65 7.37 40.90
C ARG A 449 -2.70 7.67 41.98
N PRO A 450 -2.96 8.95 42.26
CA PRO A 450 -4.08 9.34 43.11
C PRO A 450 -5.42 8.87 42.57
N VAL A 451 -6.38 8.60 43.44
CA VAL A 451 -7.76 8.26 43.11
C VAL A 451 -8.50 9.52 42.67
N THR A 452 -9.17 9.44 41.54
CA THR A 452 -9.98 10.54 40.98
C THR A 452 -11.48 10.28 41.21
N ASP A 453 -12.31 11.35 41.05
CA ASP A 453 -13.77 11.23 41.10
C ASP A 453 -14.31 10.31 40.02
N GLU A 454 -13.64 10.22 38.88
CA GLU A 454 -13.98 9.28 37.81
C GLU A 454 -13.77 7.82 38.24
N ASP A 455 -12.67 7.53 38.96
CA ASP A 455 -12.44 6.19 39.53
C ASP A 455 -13.52 5.82 40.53
N VAL A 456 -13.88 6.77 41.39
CA VAL A 456 -14.95 6.58 42.38
C VAL A 456 -16.29 6.35 41.70
N THR A 457 -16.62 7.10 40.68
CA THR A 457 -17.83 6.89 39.85
C THR A 457 -17.86 5.47 39.29
N ARG A 458 -16.77 5.01 38.70
CA ARG A 458 -16.66 3.64 38.17
C ARG A 458 -16.80 2.57 39.26
N LEU A 459 -16.36 2.83 40.50
CA LEU A 459 -16.59 1.92 41.63
C LEU A 459 -18.05 1.81 42.03
N THR A 460 -18.83 2.89 41.96
CA THR A 460 -20.26 2.87 42.25
C THR A 460 -21.10 2.10 41.20
N GLU A 461 -20.58 1.97 39.97
CA GLU A 461 -21.22 1.22 38.88
C GLU A 461 -20.99 -0.30 38.98
N ILE A 462 -20.26 -0.78 40.01
CA ILE A 462 -19.99 -2.20 40.19
C ILE A 462 -21.31 -2.93 40.55
N ARG A 463 -21.61 -3.93 39.77
CA ARG A 463 -22.85 -4.72 39.96
C ARG A 463 -22.81 -5.47 41.31
N ILE A 464 -23.90 -5.45 42.07
CA ILE A 464 -24.08 -6.16 43.37
C ILE A 464 -23.68 -7.64 43.27
N LYS A 465 -24.00 -8.32 42.15
CA LYS A 465 -23.58 -9.71 41.90
C LYS A 465 -22.09 -9.89 41.95
N ARG A 466 -21.29 -8.87 41.58
CA ARG A 466 -19.81 -8.90 41.61
C ARG A 466 -19.31 -8.75 43.05
N ILE A 467 -19.96 -7.93 43.82
CA ILE A 467 -19.66 -7.75 45.24
C ILE A 467 -20.00 -9.03 46.04
N SER A 468 -21.20 -9.62 45.81
CA SER A 468 -21.67 -10.80 46.55
C SER A 468 -20.94 -12.11 46.19
N LYS A 469 -20.31 -12.18 45.04
CA LYS A 469 -19.52 -13.32 44.55
C LYS A 469 -18.06 -12.96 44.37
N PHE A 470 -17.58 -11.99 45.13
CA PHE A 470 -16.18 -11.58 45.07
C PHE A 470 -15.27 -12.71 45.58
N ASP A 471 -14.28 -13.02 44.78
CA ASP A 471 -13.29 -14.05 45.07
C ASP A 471 -11.92 -13.32 45.14
N SER A 472 -11.41 -13.14 46.34
CA SER A 472 -10.18 -12.42 46.60
C SER A 472 -9.00 -13.08 45.89
N ASP A 473 -8.94 -14.43 45.88
CA ASP A 473 -7.82 -15.14 45.26
C ASP A 473 -7.76 -14.91 43.76
N LYS A 474 -8.95 -14.83 43.09
CA LYS A 474 -9.01 -14.49 41.68
C LYS A 474 -8.67 -13.03 41.38
N ALA A 475 -9.03 -12.11 42.29
CA ALA A 475 -8.64 -10.72 42.16
C ALA A 475 -7.12 -10.56 42.32
N ASP A 476 -6.52 -11.24 43.27
CA ASP A 476 -5.05 -11.26 43.47
C ASP A 476 -4.34 -11.86 42.26
N GLN A 477 -4.84 -12.98 41.73
CA GLN A 477 -4.25 -13.59 40.55
C GLN A 477 -4.32 -12.65 39.33
N ARG A 478 -5.44 -11.92 39.19
CA ARG A 478 -5.59 -10.94 38.10
C ARG A 478 -4.60 -9.78 38.25
N ILE A 479 -4.44 -9.25 39.44
CA ILE A 479 -3.49 -8.16 39.74
C ILE A 479 -2.07 -8.64 39.47
N ALA A 480 -1.69 -9.82 39.96
CA ALA A 480 -0.38 -10.41 39.72
C ALA A 480 -0.08 -10.64 38.24
N ASN A 481 -1.06 -11.10 37.48
CA ASN A 481 -0.90 -11.26 36.02
C ASN A 481 -0.66 -9.92 35.33
N LEU A 482 -1.39 -8.85 35.74
CA LEU A 482 -1.17 -7.50 35.21
C LEU A 482 0.21 -6.97 35.56
N GLU A 483 0.73 -7.24 36.76
CA GLU A 483 2.09 -6.88 37.17
C GLU A 483 3.15 -7.54 36.27
N VAL A 484 3.00 -8.84 36.00
CA VAL A 484 3.88 -9.56 35.08
C VAL A 484 3.85 -8.95 33.68
N GLU A 485 2.64 -8.67 33.12
CA GLU A 485 2.53 -8.02 31.82
C GLU A 485 3.15 -6.60 31.80
N ILE A 486 2.98 -5.83 32.86
CA ILE A 486 3.58 -4.50 33.02
C ILE A 486 5.11 -4.59 33.00
N ASP A 487 5.67 -5.55 33.72
CA ASP A 487 7.13 -5.72 33.80
C ASP A 487 7.70 -6.24 32.48
N GLU A 488 6.98 -7.12 31.76
CA GLU A 488 7.35 -7.53 30.40
C GLU A 488 7.38 -6.35 29.44
N VAL A 489 6.35 -5.50 29.46
CA VAL A 489 6.29 -4.31 28.59
C VAL A 489 7.38 -3.31 28.92
N LYS A 490 7.69 -3.08 30.21
CA LYS A 490 8.82 -2.22 30.64
C LYS A 490 10.15 -2.77 30.15
N ASN A 491 10.37 -4.08 30.28
CA ASN A 491 11.59 -4.73 29.79
C ASN A 491 11.71 -4.58 28.26
N HIS A 492 10.61 -4.69 27.50
CA HIS A 492 10.63 -4.45 26.06
C HIS A 492 10.95 -2.99 25.71
N LEU A 493 10.48 -2.02 26.49
CA LEU A 493 10.81 -0.60 26.31
C LEU A 493 12.29 -0.31 26.61
N GLU A 494 12.86 -0.90 27.67
CA GLU A 494 14.29 -0.79 27.98
C GLU A 494 15.18 -1.41 26.89
N HIS A 495 14.71 -2.49 26.25
CA HIS A 495 15.41 -3.22 25.20
C HIS A 495 14.73 -3.07 23.82
N LEU A 496 14.26 -1.86 23.50
CA LEU A 496 13.41 -1.59 22.33
C LEU A 496 14.06 -2.01 21.00
N THR A 497 15.37 -1.89 20.87
CA THR A 497 16.09 -2.32 19.67
C THR A 497 16.01 -3.83 19.48
N ASP A 498 16.19 -4.62 20.54
CA ASP A 498 16.09 -6.08 20.48
C ASP A 498 14.64 -6.52 20.19
N TYR A 499 13.67 -5.85 20.79
CA TYR A 499 12.24 -6.05 20.50
C TYR A 499 11.92 -5.78 19.01
N THR A 500 12.48 -4.71 18.44
CA THR A 500 12.31 -4.39 17.02
C THR A 500 12.96 -5.44 16.11
N ILE A 501 14.14 -5.94 16.48
CA ILE A 501 14.81 -7.03 15.75
C ILE A 501 13.95 -8.30 15.78
N GLU A 502 13.35 -8.61 16.93
CA GLU A 502 12.47 -9.78 17.04
C GLU A 502 11.18 -9.61 16.23
N TRP A 503 10.60 -8.41 16.19
CA TRP A 503 9.50 -8.07 15.29
C TRP A 503 9.83 -8.41 13.83
N TYR A 504 10.96 -7.96 13.33
CA TYR A 504 11.40 -8.27 11.95
C TYR A 504 11.61 -9.77 11.71
N ARG A 505 12.16 -10.49 12.70
CA ARG A 505 12.33 -11.95 12.61
C ARG A 505 10.99 -12.67 12.56
N GLN A 506 10.01 -12.21 13.33
CA GLN A 506 8.66 -12.78 13.31
C GLN A 506 7.97 -12.51 11.98
N LEU A 507 8.09 -11.32 11.39
CA LEU A 507 7.60 -11.04 10.04
C LEU A 507 8.25 -11.96 9.01
N LYS A 508 9.58 -12.13 9.07
CA LYS A 508 10.30 -13.06 8.18
C LYS A 508 9.79 -14.50 8.30
N LYS A 509 9.60 -14.98 9.52
CA LYS A 509 9.11 -16.34 9.79
C LYS A 509 7.67 -16.54 9.31
N LYS A 510 6.78 -15.56 9.52
CA LYS A 510 5.35 -15.68 9.17
C LYS A 510 5.09 -15.51 7.67
N TYR A 511 5.81 -14.62 7.02
CA TYR A 511 5.48 -14.13 5.68
C TYR A 511 6.61 -14.27 4.66
N GLY A 512 7.75 -14.83 5.03
CA GLY A 512 8.91 -14.97 4.15
C GLY A 512 8.88 -16.17 3.24
N THR A 513 8.11 -17.21 3.57
CA THR A 513 8.05 -18.46 2.77
C THR A 513 7.49 -18.15 1.37
N GLY A 514 8.21 -18.59 0.32
CA GLY A 514 7.84 -18.36 -1.07
C GLY A 514 8.17 -16.93 -1.58
N ARG A 515 8.97 -16.17 -0.83
CA ARG A 515 9.41 -14.81 -1.19
C ARG A 515 10.93 -14.69 -1.24
N GLU A 516 11.59 -15.82 -1.56
CA GLU A 516 13.06 -15.93 -1.67
C GLU A 516 13.59 -15.33 -2.96
#